data_0898daccad1bf6bba02ba69c39c6baa0
#
_entry.id   0898daccad1bf6bba02ba69c39c6baa0
#
_cell.length_a   1.000
_cell.length_b   1.000
_cell.length_c   1.000
_cell.angle_alpha   90.00
_cell.angle_beta   90.00
_cell.angle_gamma   90.00
#
_symmetry.space_group_name_H-M   'P 1'
#
loop_
_entity.id
_entity.type
_entity.pdbx_description
1 polymer ?
#
loop_
_entity_poly.entity_id
_entity_poly.type
_entity_poly.pdbx_seq_one_letter_code
_entity_poly.pdbx_strand_id
1 'polypeptide(L)'
;PYPEHSELEDYVADIEAKYAELADGEDTEDVVKIAGRVVAKRGQGKIMFIVVRDATAEIQLFCRINDMDEAAWNTLKALDLGDILGVTGVVVRTQRGQLSVAPKSATLLSKAVRPLPEKFHGLSDKETRYRRRYVDLIANDDVRETFRKRSQILSTFRRFMESDGYMEVETPILQTIQGGATAKPFITHFNALDQECYLRIATELHLKRCIVGGFERVFEIGRIFRNEGMDLTHNPEFTTMEAYRAFSDLEGMKALAQGVIKAANKAIGNPEVIEYQGQTIDLSGEWTSRPMTDIVSDVLGKQVTIDTPVEELAAAAREKGLEIKPEWTAGKIIAEIYDELGEDTIVNPTFVCDYPIEVSPLAKRFEDDPRLTHRFELVIAGHEYANAFSEINDPVDQAERFAAQMAEKAGGDDEAMEYDEDYVRALEYGMPPAGGIGIGIDRVVMLLTNQASIRDVLLLSLIHISEPTRLLSIS
;
A
#
# COMPACT_ATOMS: atom_id res chain seq x y z
N PRO A 1 17.57 -0.07 36.33
CA PRO A 1 16.24 -0.09 35.75
C PRO A 1 15.94 1.26 35.13
N TYR A 2 15.27 1.27 33.97
CA TYR A 2 14.84 2.49 33.31
C TYR A 2 13.55 3.00 33.96
N PRO A 3 13.25 4.33 33.91
CA PRO A 3 12.00 4.84 34.41
C PRO A 3 10.81 4.29 33.61
N GLU A 4 9.70 4.08 34.27
CA GLU A 4 8.45 3.62 33.65
C GLU A 4 7.77 4.73 32.86
N HIS A 5 7.98 5.98 33.27
CA HIS A 5 7.36 7.18 32.67
C HIS A 5 8.39 8.29 32.49
N SER A 6 8.17 9.12 31.47
CA SER A 6 8.88 10.39 31.25
C SER A 6 7.86 11.49 30.95
N GLU A 7 8.03 12.63 31.57
CA GLU A 7 7.26 13.82 31.23
C GLU A 7 7.76 14.36 29.87
N LEU A 8 6.95 14.20 28.83
CA LEU A 8 7.11 14.84 27.54
C LEU A 8 5.97 15.83 27.38
N GLU A 9 6.27 17.12 27.23
CA GLU A 9 5.28 18.18 27.07
C GLU A 9 5.46 18.92 25.75
N ASP A 10 6.69 18.99 25.23
CA ASP A 10 7.05 19.81 24.09
C ASP A 10 7.65 18.96 22.97
N TYR A 11 7.23 19.23 21.72
CA TYR A 11 7.84 18.67 20.53
C TYR A 11 8.83 19.66 19.90
N VAL A 12 9.90 19.11 19.30
CA VAL A 12 10.99 19.92 18.74
C VAL A 12 10.51 20.85 17.64
N ALA A 13 9.62 20.39 16.73
CA ALA A 13 9.09 21.24 15.66
C ALA A 13 8.29 22.45 16.20
N ASP A 14 7.56 22.27 17.31
CA ASP A 14 6.82 23.36 17.93
C ASP A 14 7.76 24.39 18.57
N ILE A 15 8.85 23.91 19.18
CA ILE A 15 9.91 24.76 19.71
C ILE A 15 10.58 25.54 18.57
N GLU A 16 10.93 24.90 17.47
CA GLU A 16 11.53 25.56 16.31
C GLU A 16 10.60 26.64 15.74
N ALA A 17 9.32 26.35 15.61
CA ALA A 17 8.33 27.31 15.12
C ALA A 17 8.14 28.49 16.07
N LYS A 18 8.04 28.24 17.38
CA LYS A 18 7.80 29.28 18.41
C LYS A 18 8.99 30.24 18.55
N TYR A 19 10.22 29.73 18.42
CA TYR A 19 11.44 30.51 18.64
C TYR A 19 12.24 30.77 17.36
N ALA A 20 11.60 30.75 16.20
CA ALA A 20 12.23 30.99 14.90
C ALA A 20 12.98 32.33 14.86
N GLU A 21 12.39 33.39 15.45
CA GLU A 21 12.89 34.76 15.46
C GLU A 21 13.77 35.12 16.70
N LEU A 22 14.10 34.13 17.55
CA LEU A 22 14.97 34.38 18.71
C LEU A 22 16.35 34.87 18.21
N ALA A 23 16.89 35.94 18.80
CA ALA A 23 18.15 36.52 18.34
C ALA A 23 19.38 35.68 18.75
N ASP A 24 20.47 35.80 17.97
CA ASP A 24 21.71 35.10 18.24
C ASP A 24 22.29 35.51 19.60
N GLY A 25 22.59 34.50 20.41
CA GLY A 25 23.12 34.70 21.77
C GLY A 25 22.06 35.00 22.81
N GLU A 26 20.78 34.96 22.48
CA GLU A 26 19.68 35.18 23.39
C GLU A 26 19.28 33.89 24.13
N ASP A 27 19.13 34.01 25.43
CA ASP A 27 18.60 32.97 26.33
C ASP A 27 17.17 33.38 26.76
N THR A 28 16.22 32.45 26.72
CA THR A 28 14.88 32.65 27.26
C THR A 28 14.78 32.18 28.70
N GLU A 29 13.65 32.45 29.35
CA GLU A 29 13.28 31.84 30.65
C GLU A 29 12.32 30.66 30.47
N ASP A 30 11.90 30.38 29.24
CA ASP A 30 10.92 29.33 28.92
C ASP A 30 11.51 27.92 29.09
N VAL A 31 10.93 27.19 30.02
CA VAL A 31 11.30 25.80 30.31
C VAL A 31 10.52 24.88 29.41
N VAL A 32 11.24 23.96 28.75
CA VAL A 32 10.67 22.92 27.90
C VAL A 32 11.06 21.54 28.42
N LYS A 33 10.18 20.56 28.18
CA LYS A 33 10.38 19.13 28.50
C LYS A 33 10.32 18.31 27.25
N ILE A 34 11.46 17.88 26.78
CA ILE A 34 11.62 17.10 25.55
C ILE A 34 12.17 15.70 25.83
N ALA A 35 11.85 14.76 24.97
CA ALA A 35 12.45 13.43 24.98
C ALA A 35 12.74 12.95 23.55
N GLY A 36 13.84 12.25 23.37
CA GLY A 36 14.20 11.75 22.04
C GLY A 36 15.47 10.92 22.01
N ARG A 37 15.86 10.52 20.83
CA ARG A 37 17.05 9.72 20.58
C ARG A 37 18.29 10.60 20.38
N VAL A 38 19.37 10.26 21.05
CA VAL A 38 20.68 10.89 20.85
C VAL A 38 21.24 10.48 19.49
N VAL A 39 21.37 11.44 18.56
CA VAL A 39 21.85 11.20 17.20
C VAL A 39 23.22 11.80 16.91
N ALA A 40 23.68 12.73 17.74
CA ALA A 40 25.05 13.25 17.70
C ALA A 40 25.49 13.71 19.08
N LYS A 41 26.80 13.60 19.32
CA LYS A 41 27.45 14.10 20.55
C LYS A 41 28.84 14.60 20.22
N ARG A 42 29.17 15.79 20.65
CA ARG A 42 30.48 16.42 20.45
C ARG A 42 30.84 17.33 21.62
N GLY A 43 32.09 17.61 21.79
CA GLY A 43 32.60 18.49 22.83
C GLY A 43 33.48 17.75 23.84
N GLN A 44 34.29 18.51 24.55
CA GLN A 44 35.18 18.03 25.62
C GLN A 44 35.25 19.04 26.76
N GLY A 45 35.61 18.56 27.95
CA GLY A 45 35.79 19.42 29.11
C GLY A 45 34.46 19.89 29.72
N LYS A 46 34.22 21.20 29.76
CA LYS A 46 33.09 21.82 30.45
C LYS A 46 31.87 22.10 29.57
N ILE A 47 31.98 21.86 28.27
CA ILE A 47 30.91 22.12 27.28
C ILE A 47 30.75 20.91 26.40
N MET A 48 29.49 20.49 26.22
CA MET A 48 29.07 19.45 25.27
C MET A 48 27.89 19.94 24.42
N PHE A 49 27.82 19.47 23.20
CA PHE A 49 26.70 19.62 22.29
C PHE A 49 26.17 18.24 21.97
N ILE A 50 24.91 18.02 22.26
CA ILE A 50 24.23 16.74 22.01
C ILE A 50 23.03 17.06 21.10
N VAL A 51 22.81 16.28 20.04
CA VAL A 51 21.62 16.42 19.20
C VAL A 51 20.66 15.32 19.59
N VAL A 52 19.44 15.70 19.91
CA VAL A 52 18.34 14.81 20.24
C VAL A 52 17.30 14.93 19.14
N ARG A 53 16.83 13.79 18.67
CA ARG A 53 15.76 13.66 17.66
C ARG A 53 14.52 13.10 18.32
N ASP A 54 13.41 13.82 18.21
CA ASP A 54 12.08 13.32 18.57
C ASP A 54 11.31 12.82 17.35
N ALA A 55 9.99 12.70 17.47
CA ALA A 55 9.12 12.28 16.35
C ALA A 55 8.99 13.34 15.24
N THR A 56 9.33 14.60 15.52
CA THR A 56 9.08 15.76 14.67
C THR A 56 10.32 16.34 14.04
N ALA A 57 11.41 16.56 14.83
CA ALA A 57 12.63 17.22 14.36
C ALA A 57 13.85 16.87 15.23
N GLU A 58 14.98 17.53 14.95
CA GLU A 58 16.23 17.42 15.75
C GLU A 58 16.54 18.74 16.42
N ILE A 59 16.89 18.71 17.69
CA ILE A 59 17.33 19.91 18.43
C ILE A 59 18.68 19.68 19.11
N GLN A 60 19.50 20.72 19.13
CA GLN A 60 20.76 20.72 19.87
C GLN A 60 20.51 20.96 21.37
N LEU A 61 21.12 20.16 22.20
CA LEU A 61 21.33 20.48 23.62
C LEU A 61 22.65 21.21 23.78
N PHE A 62 22.61 22.41 24.35
CA PHE A 62 23.79 23.19 24.72
C PHE A 62 24.12 22.95 26.18
N CYS A 63 24.99 21.97 26.46
CA CYS A 63 25.29 21.49 27.82
C CYS A 63 26.52 22.19 28.37
N ARG A 64 26.34 22.97 29.47
CA ARG A 64 27.43 23.61 30.22
C ARG A 64 27.40 23.04 31.64
N ILE A 65 28.55 22.59 32.15
CA ILE A 65 28.66 21.93 33.46
C ILE A 65 28.11 22.80 34.62
N ASN A 66 28.23 24.13 34.48
CA ASN A 66 27.79 25.09 35.53
C ASN A 66 26.27 25.35 35.52
N ASP A 67 25.52 24.87 34.53
CA ASP A 67 24.10 25.15 34.35
C ASP A 67 23.20 24.05 34.91
N MET A 68 23.77 22.96 35.39
CA MET A 68 23.06 21.78 35.86
C MET A 68 23.75 21.13 37.06
N ASP A 69 23.05 20.22 37.72
CA ASP A 69 23.64 19.43 38.80
C ASP A 69 24.63 18.35 38.28
N GLU A 70 25.41 17.81 39.22
CA GLU A 70 26.42 16.78 38.91
C GLU A 70 25.79 15.49 38.32
N ALA A 71 24.59 15.13 38.76
CA ALA A 71 23.91 13.92 38.32
C ALA A 71 23.47 14.05 36.84
N ALA A 72 22.88 15.19 36.46
CA ALA A 72 22.53 15.50 35.07
C ALA A 72 23.78 15.54 34.16
N TRP A 73 24.84 16.20 34.63
CA TRP A 73 26.10 16.25 33.86
C TRP A 73 26.71 14.86 33.63
N ASN A 74 26.74 14.04 34.67
CA ASN A 74 27.27 12.67 34.58
C ASN A 74 26.39 11.81 33.65
N THR A 75 25.08 11.95 33.68
CA THR A 75 24.15 11.32 32.75
C THR A 75 24.49 11.70 31.31
N LEU A 76 24.56 13.01 31.00
CA LEU A 76 24.88 13.48 29.66
C LEU A 76 26.28 13.04 29.18
N LYS A 77 27.25 12.99 30.09
CA LYS A 77 28.61 12.50 29.79
C LYS A 77 28.66 11.02 29.46
N ALA A 78 27.80 10.20 30.08
CA ALA A 78 27.76 8.75 29.91
C ALA A 78 26.92 8.30 28.69
N LEU A 79 26.25 9.22 27.99
CA LEU A 79 25.42 8.89 26.80
C LEU A 79 26.27 8.38 25.65
N ASP A 80 25.71 7.39 24.97
CA ASP A 80 26.15 6.92 23.65
C ASP A 80 25.13 7.32 22.57
N LEU A 81 25.55 7.24 21.32
CA LEU A 81 24.65 7.44 20.19
C LEU A 81 23.57 6.34 20.18
N GLY A 82 22.34 6.75 19.99
CA GLY A 82 21.19 5.84 20.02
C GLY A 82 20.45 5.80 21.35
N ASP A 83 21.04 6.29 22.45
CA ASP A 83 20.35 6.36 23.73
C ASP A 83 19.07 7.20 23.65
N ILE A 84 18.08 6.86 24.44
CA ILE A 84 16.85 7.68 24.61
C ILE A 84 16.99 8.52 25.87
N LEU A 85 16.86 9.82 25.70
CA LEU A 85 17.09 10.81 26.72
C LEU A 85 15.85 11.68 26.95
N GLY A 86 15.49 11.92 28.20
CA GLY A 86 14.54 12.96 28.61
C GLY A 86 15.32 14.16 29.17
N VAL A 87 14.91 15.37 28.81
CA VAL A 87 15.56 16.63 29.21
C VAL A 87 14.52 17.65 29.59
N THR A 88 14.74 18.30 30.75
CA THR A 88 14.09 19.56 31.07
C THR A 88 15.13 20.67 31.00
N GLY A 89 14.86 21.74 30.25
CA GLY A 89 15.82 22.82 30.05
C GLY A 89 15.18 24.07 29.52
N VAL A 90 15.96 25.13 29.35
CA VAL A 90 15.48 26.41 28.81
C VAL A 90 15.86 26.54 27.33
N VAL A 91 15.01 27.20 26.55
CA VAL A 91 15.28 27.46 25.15
C VAL A 91 16.31 28.60 25.03
N VAL A 92 17.35 28.39 24.23
CA VAL A 92 18.41 29.36 23.99
C VAL A 92 18.81 29.36 22.51
N ARG A 93 19.31 30.48 22.02
CA ARG A 93 19.99 30.52 20.74
C ARG A 93 21.49 30.82 20.98
N THR A 94 22.33 29.90 20.49
CA THR A 94 23.79 30.08 20.64
C THR A 94 24.26 31.30 19.88
N GLN A 95 25.43 31.82 20.25
CA GLN A 95 26.09 32.96 19.54
C GLN A 95 26.37 32.70 18.07
N ARG A 96 26.26 31.44 17.61
CA ARG A 96 26.40 31.02 16.20
C ARG A 96 25.07 30.78 15.51
N GLY A 97 23.97 31.23 16.10
CA GLY A 97 22.63 31.15 15.52
C GLY A 97 21.91 29.82 15.69
N GLN A 98 22.49 28.82 16.38
CA GLN A 98 21.85 27.52 16.54
C GLN A 98 20.85 27.54 17.68
N LEU A 99 19.54 27.33 17.37
CA LEU A 99 18.50 27.11 18.36
C LEU A 99 18.82 25.84 19.16
N SER A 100 18.73 25.92 20.48
CA SER A 100 19.16 24.87 21.39
C SER A 100 18.31 24.85 22.66
N VAL A 101 18.35 23.73 23.36
CA VAL A 101 17.87 23.65 24.74
C VAL A 101 19.09 23.58 25.65
N ALA A 102 19.16 24.42 26.66
CA ALA A 102 20.16 24.37 27.74
C ALA A 102 19.62 23.50 28.89
N PRO A 103 20.10 22.26 29.07
CA PRO A 103 19.56 21.32 30.05
C PRO A 103 19.72 21.83 31.50
N LYS A 104 18.66 21.68 32.29
CA LYS A 104 18.70 21.80 33.75
C LYS A 104 18.70 20.43 34.42
N SER A 105 17.96 19.47 33.85
CA SER A 105 17.97 18.06 34.24
C SER A 105 18.02 17.16 33.04
N ALA A 106 18.55 15.95 33.22
CA ALA A 106 18.67 14.94 32.18
C ALA A 106 18.47 13.55 32.79
N THR A 107 17.62 12.75 32.15
CA THR A 107 17.32 11.38 32.57
C THR A 107 17.53 10.41 31.42
N LEU A 108 18.37 9.38 31.62
CA LEU A 108 18.50 8.29 30.66
C LEU A 108 17.21 7.44 30.70
N LEU A 109 16.44 7.47 29.63
CA LEU A 109 15.17 6.74 29.52
C LEU A 109 15.39 5.31 29.01
N SER A 110 16.35 5.12 28.11
CA SER A 110 16.74 3.78 27.64
C SER A 110 18.14 3.80 27.02
N LYS A 111 18.92 2.76 27.27
CA LYS A 111 20.27 2.59 26.75
C LYS A 111 20.28 1.84 25.41
N ALA A 112 20.91 2.41 24.40
CA ALA A 112 21.23 1.71 23.17
C ALA A 112 22.46 0.83 23.36
N VAL A 113 22.26 -0.49 23.47
CA VAL A 113 23.37 -1.45 23.65
C VAL A 113 23.96 -1.95 22.33
N ARG A 114 23.39 -1.54 21.19
CA ARG A 114 23.89 -1.80 19.84
C ARG A 114 24.22 -0.48 19.17
N PRO A 115 25.38 -0.34 18.51
CA PRO A 115 25.71 0.88 17.78
C PRO A 115 24.73 1.11 16.63
N LEU A 116 24.39 2.38 16.40
CA LEU A 116 23.67 2.79 15.20
C LEU A 116 24.60 2.74 13.98
N PRO A 117 24.08 2.56 12.75
CA PRO A 117 24.82 2.74 11.52
C PRO A 117 25.49 4.12 11.47
N GLU A 118 26.64 4.22 10.78
CA GLU A 118 27.33 5.50 10.63
C GLU A 118 26.44 6.55 9.96
N LYS A 119 26.38 7.75 10.54
CA LYS A 119 25.48 8.84 10.12
C LYS A 119 25.67 9.29 8.67
N PHE A 120 26.87 9.11 8.10
CA PHE A 120 27.21 9.60 6.75
C PHE A 120 26.83 8.64 5.61
N HIS A 121 26.58 7.38 5.89
CA HIS A 121 26.24 6.37 4.90
C HIS A 121 24.87 5.74 5.10
N GLY A 122 24.20 6.06 6.22
CA GLY A 122 22.94 5.43 6.60
C GLY A 122 23.03 3.91 6.61
N LEU A 123 21.91 3.25 6.52
CA LEU A 123 21.82 1.83 6.22
C LEU A 123 21.61 1.69 4.71
N SER A 124 22.69 1.51 3.93
CA SER A 124 22.65 1.53 2.46
C SER A 124 22.30 0.17 1.84
N ASP A 125 22.63 -0.93 2.52
CA ASP A 125 22.30 -2.26 2.03
C ASP A 125 20.79 -2.52 2.10
N LYS A 126 20.15 -2.66 0.93
CA LYS A 126 18.70 -2.80 0.79
C LYS A 126 18.14 -3.99 1.56
N GLU A 127 18.82 -5.12 1.54
CA GLU A 127 18.35 -6.32 2.21
C GLU A 127 18.37 -6.14 3.75
N THR A 128 19.43 -5.54 4.28
CA THR A 128 19.51 -5.19 5.70
C THR A 128 18.46 -4.14 6.09
N ARG A 129 18.18 -3.17 5.23
CA ARG A 129 17.10 -2.18 5.46
C ARG A 129 15.74 -2.86 5.62
N TYR A 130 15.41 -3.80 4.75
CA TYR A 130 14.17 -4.55 4.84
C TYR A 130 14.13 -5.44 6.08
N ARG A 131 15.20 -6.17 6.38
CA ARG A 131 15.24 -7.10 7.52
C ARG A 131 15.31 -6.42 8.88
N ARG A 132 15.86 -5.22 8.94
CA ARG A 132 15.97 -4.39 10.14
C ARG A 132 15.26 -3.06 9.98
N ARG A 133 13.99 -3.10 9.60
CA ARG A 133 13.19 -1.91 9.33
C ARG A 133 13.21 -0.91 10.49
N TYR A 134 13.25 -1.35 11.74
CA TYR A 134 13.39 -0.49 12.91
C TYR A 134 14.71 0.29 12.92
N VAL A 135 15.80 -0.25 12.38
CA VAL A 135 17.06 0.50 12.23
C VAL A 135 17.00 1.43 11.02
N ASP A 136 16.40 0.99 9.92
CA ASP A 136 16.16 1.80 8.72
C ASP A 136 15.35 3.06 9.07
N LEU A 137 14.27 2.94 9.87
CA LEU A 137 13.49 4.04 10.38
C LEU A 137 14.27 5.00 11.30
N ILE A 138 15.31 4.53 11.96
CA ILE A 138 16.19 5.38 12.79
C ILE A 138 17.21 6.12 11.90
N ALA A 139 17.75 5.43 10.90
CA ALA A 139 18.88 5.94 10.11
C ALA A 139 18.46 6.79 8.90
N ASN A 140 17.30 6.52 8.32
CA ASN A 140 16.85 7.09 7.05
C ASN A 140 15.52 7.85 7.22
N ASP A 141 15.57 9.19 7.09
CA ASP A 141 14.40 10.06 7.30
C ASP A 141 13.36 9.94 6.19
N ASP A 142 13.79 9.70 4.95
CA ASP A 142 12.96 9.46 3.78
C ASP A 142 12.02 8.26 3.96
N VAL A 143 12.50 7.22 4.65
CA VAL A 143 11.69 6.03 4.96
C VAL A 143 10.53 6.38 5.89
N ARG A 144 10.80 7.18 6.94
CA ARG A 144 9.73 7.63 7.84
C ARG A 144 8.69 8.49 7.13
N GLU A 145 9.15 9.33 6.20
CA GLU A 145 8.26 10.18 5.42
C GLU A 145 7.35 9.35 4.50
N THR A 146 7.87 8.31 3.87
CA THR A 146 7.08 7.37 3.08
C THR A 146 5.93 6.77 3.90
N PHE A 147 6.18 6.35 5.14
CA PHE A 147 5.13 5.78 6.00
C PHE A 147 4.17 6.81 6.58
N ARG A 148 4.60 8.06 6.79
CA ARG A 148 3.69 9.17 7.12
C ARG A 148 2.73 9.43 5.96
N LYS A 149 3.24 9.51 4.74
CA LYS A 149 2.44 9.67 3.52
C LYS A 149 1.49 8.48 3.32
N ARG A 150 1.95 7.25 3.53
CA ARG A 150 1.08 6.07 3.50
C ARG A 150 -0.10 6.20 4.47
N SER A 151 0.15 6.61 5.70
CA SER A 151 -0.91 6.82 6.70
C SER A 151 -1.90 7.91 6.27
N GLN A 152 -1.40 9.00 5.68
CA GLN A 152 -2.22 10.08 5.13
C GLN A 152 -3.09 9.60 3.96
N ILE A 153 -2.52 8.81 3.04
CA ILE A 153 -3.25 8.22 1.90
C ILE A 153 -4.41 7.36 2.42
N LEU A 154 -4.15 6.41 3.32
CA LEU A 154 -5.17 5.54 3.91
C LEU A 154 -6.28 6.33 4.60
N SER A 155 -5.92 7.34 5.39
CA SER A 155 -6.89 8.22 6.06
C SER A 155 -7.71 9.03 5.05
N THR A 156 -7.11 9.40 3.92
CA THR A 156 -7.81 10.14 2.86
C THR A 156 -8.77 9.22 2.10
N PHE A 157 -8.38 7.99 1.81
CA PHE A 157 -9.28 7.00 1.23
C PHE A 157 -10.54 6.84 2.09
N ARG A 158 -10.39 6.62 3.41
CA ARG A 158 -11.56 6.51 4.31
C ARG A 158 -12.44 7.75 4.27
N ARG A 159 -11.87 8.93 4.47
CA ARG A 159 -12.64 10.18 4.44
C ARG A 159 -13.35 10.42 3.10
N PHE A 160 -12.71 10.07 1.99
CA PHE A 160 -13.31 10.19 0.66
C PHE A 160 -14.53 9.27 0.54
N MET A 161 -14.37 8.00 0.90
CA MET A 161 -15.44 7.01 0.86
C MET A 161 -16.62 7.38 1.77
N GLU A 162 -16.33 7.76 3.02
CA GLU A 162 -17.35 8.21 3.98
C GLU A 162 -18.10 9.45 3.48
N SER A 163 -17.39 10.41 2.86
CA SER A 163 -18.01 11.63 2.32
C SER A 163 -18.93 11.36 1.12
N ASP A 164 -18.72 10.27 0.39
CA ASP A 164 -19.62 9.77 -0.68
C ASP A 164 -20.67 8.78 -0.15
N GLY A 165 -20.82 8.66 1.17
CA GLY A 165 -21.86 7.89 1.84
C GLY A 165 -21.61 6.37 1.89
N TYR A 166 -20.36 5.94 1.69
CA TYR A 166 -20.00 4.54 1.90
C TYR A 166 -19.82 4.24 3.40
N MET A 167 -20.24 3.05 3.80
CA MET A 167 -20.01 2.51 5.14
C MET A 167 -18.80 1.57 5.12
N GLU A 168 -17.80 1.83 5.98
CA GLU A 168 -16.72 0.88 6.20
C GLU A 168 -17.23 -0.33 6.96
N VAL A 169 -16.95 -1.52 6.48
CA VAL A 169 -17.35 -2.80 7.09
C VAL A 169 -16.15 -3.70 7.24
N GLU A 170 -16.27 -4.71 8.08
CA GLU A 170 -15.28 -5.78 8.25
C GLU A 170 -15.91 -7.12 7.91
N THR A 171 -15.24 -7.89 7.05
CA THR A 171 -15.68 -9.22 6.66
C THR A 171 -14.65 -10.28 7.12
N PRO A 172 -15.03 -11.58 7.19
CA PRO A 172 -14.14 -12.60 7.72
C PRO A 172 -12.83 -12.74 6.94
N ILE A 173 -11.70 -12.80 7.67
CA ILE A 173 -10.40 -13.19 7.11
C ILE A 173 -10.33 -14.70 6.92
N LEU A 174 -10.86 -15.48 7.87
CA LEU A 174 -10.97 -16.93 7.75
C LEU A 174 -12.21 -17.29 6.94
N GLN A 175 -12.02 -18.05 5.87
CA GLN A 175 -13.08 -18.49 4.97
C GLN A 175 -13.11 -19.99 4.88
N THR A 176 -14.28 -20.56 4.67
CA THR A 176 -14.47 -22.00 4.48
C THR A 176 -14.47 -22.43 3.02
N ILE A 177 -14.56 -21.46 2.09
CA ILE A 177 -14.57 -21.64 0.64
C ILE A 177 -13.63 -20.60 0.03
N GLN A 178 -12.79 -21.02 -0.91
CA GLN A 178 -11.96 -20.13 -1.71
C GLN A 178 -12.82 -19.43 -2.79
N GLY A 179 -12.79 -18.09 -2.82
CA GLY A 179 -13.56 -17.35 -3.84
C GLY A 179 -13.30 -15.85 -3.87
N GLY A 180 -13.86 -15.19 -4.86
CA GLY A 180 -13.77 -13.74 -5.07
C GLY A 180 -12.56 -13.28 -5.87
N ALA A 181 -11.65 -14.18 -6.24
CA ALA A 181 -10.51 -13.90 -7.11
C ALA A 181 -9.94 -15.21 -7.66
N THR A 182 -9.16 -15.13 -8.73
CA THR A 182 -8.31 -16.22 -9.22
C THR A 182 -6.95 -16.09 -8.57
N ALA A 183 -6.69 -16.86 -7.51
CA ALA A 183 -5.44 -16.81 -6.74
C ALA A 183 -5.30 -18.02 -5.83
N LYS A 184 -4.07 -18.37 -5.47
CA LYS A 184 -3.79 -19.50 -4.56
C LYS A 184 -3.92 -19.06 -3.09
N PRO A 185 -4.76 -19.73 -2.26
CA PRO A 185 -4.95 -19.35 -0.86
C PRO A 185 -3.86 -19.89 0.06
N PHE A 186 -3.69 -19.26 1.23
CA PHE A 186 -3.08 -19.91 2.38
C PHE A 186 -4.11 -20.76 3.09
N ILE A 187 -3.74 -22.00 3.38
CA ILE A 187 -4.59 -22.99 4.05
C ILE A 187 -4.24 -23.03 5.54
N THR A 188 -5.25 -23.10 6.39
CA THR A 188 -5.10 -23.25 7.82
C THR A 188 -6.14 -24.23 8.38
N HIS A 189 -6.07 -24.59 9.66
CA HIS A 189 -6.97 -25.53 10.30
C HIS A 189 -7.63 -24.92 11.53
N PHE A 190 -8.97 -24.98 11.59
CA PHE A 190 -9.75 -24.54 12.74
C PHE A 190 -9.97 -25.71 13.70
N ASN A 191 -9.14 -25.81 14.73
CA ASN A 191 -9.08 -26.95 15.64
C ASN A 191 -10.42 -27.28 16.34
N ALA A 192 -11.20 -26.26 16.69
CA ALA A 192 -12.45 -26.50 17.44
C ALA A 192 -13.53 -27.20 16.61
N LEU A 193 -13.52 -27.03 15.29
CA LEU A 193 -14.46 -27.65 14.35
C LEU A 193 -13.83 -28.77 13.52
N ASP A 194 -12.53 -29.04 13.71
CA ASP A 194 -11.74 -29.97 12.89
C ASP A 194 -11.94 -29.72 11.39
N GLN A 195 -11.83 -28.44 10.99
CA GLN A 195 -12.16 -27.97 9.66
C GLN A 195 -10.99 -27.23 9.03
N GLU A 196 -10.72 -27.53 7.75
CA GLU A 196 -9.83 -26.74 6.92
C GLU A 196 -10.46 -25.39 6.61
N CYS A 197 -9.67 -24.32 6.69
CA CYS A 197 -10.05 -22.96 6.37
C CYS A 197 -8.99 -22.28 5.51
N TYR A 198 -9.37 -21.25 4.83
CA TYR A 198 -8.52 -20.44 3.96
C TYR A 198 -8.38 -19.03 4.51
N LEU A 199 -7.20 -18.42 4.36
CA LEU A 199 -7.09 -16.98 4.47
C LEU A 199 -7.66 -16.33 3.21
N ARG A 200 -8.47 -15.29 3.35
CA ARG A 200 -9.17 -14.65 2.24
C ARG A 200 -8.22 -14.15 1.16
N ILE A 201 -8.58 -14.41 -0.09
CA ILE A 201 -7.89 -13.92 -1.30
C ILE A 201 -8.56 -12.68 -1.90
N ALA A 202 -9.78 -12.36 -1.48
CA ALA A 202 -10.59 -11.18 -1.81
C ALA A 202 -11.67 -10.98 -0.74
N THR A 203 -12.30 -9.80 -0.68
CA THR A 203 -13.46 -9.50 0.16
C THR A 203 -14.78 -9.48 -0.62
N GLU A 204 -14.72 -9.58 -1.93
CA GLU A 204 -15.76 -9.41 -2.92
C GLU A 204 -17.08 -10.09 -2.56
N LEU A 205 -17.10 -11.43 -2.44
CA LEU A 205 -18.34 -12.18 -2.25
C LEU A 205 -19.02 -11.84 -0.91
N HIS A 206 -18.26 -11.45 0.10
CA HIS A 206 -18.82 -11.02 1.37
C HIS A 206 -19.41 -9.61 1.31
N LEU A 207 -18.75 -8.68 0.64
CA LEU A 207 -19.27 -7.32 0.44
C LEU A 207 -20.53 -7.32 -0.44
N LYS A 208 -20.58 -8.17 -1.46
CA LYS A 208 -21.80 -8.37 -2.26
C LYS A 208 -22.96 -8.92 -1.44
N ARG A 209 -22.70 -9.81 -0.47
CA ARG A 209 -23.75 -10.25 0.50
C ARG A 209 -24.27 -9.08 1.33
N CYS A 210 -23.46 -8.08 1.65
CA CYS A 210 -23.90 -6.86 2.31
C CYS A 210 -24.83 -6.03 1.40
N ILE A 211 -24.54 -5.96 0.09
CA ILE A 211 -25.43 -5.32 -0.89
C ILE A 211 -26.76 -6.05 -0.99
N VAL A 212 -26.78 -7.38 -1.07
CA VAL A 212 -28.01 -8.20 -1.00
C VAL A 212 -28.78 -7.92 0.28
N GLY A 213 -28.08 -7.74 1.40
CA GLY A 213 -28.64 -7.41 2.71
C GLY A 213 -29.23 -6.01 2.83
N GLY A 214 -29.12 -5.17 1.79
CA GLY A 214 -29.73 -3.84 1.72
C GLY A 214 -28.81 -2.66 2.05
N PHE A 215 -27.49 -2.87 2.24
CA PHE A 215 -26.55 -1.77 2.29
C PHE A 215 -26.27 -1.26 0.87
N GLU A 216 -26.52 0.01 0.60
CA GLU A 216 -26.38 0.55 -0.75
C GLU A 216 -24.91 0.85 -1.14
N ARG A 217 -24.06 1.16 -0.16
CA ARG A 217 -22.64 1.51 -0.38
C ARG A 217 -21.81 0.98 0.77
N VAL A 218 -20.93 0.03 0.48
CA VAL A 218 -20.02 -0.56 1.45
C VAL A 218 -18.59 -0.56 0.92
N PHE A 219 -17.64 -0.44 1.81
CA PHE A 219 -16.23 -0.67 1.49
C PHE A 219 -15.50 -1.33 2.64
N GLU A 220 -14.40 -1.98 2.34
CA GLU A 220 -13.47 -2.52 3.31
C GLU A 220 -12.03 -2.20 2.87
N ILE A 221 -11.21 -1.69 3.79
CA ILE A 221 -9.76 -1.60 3.62
C ILE A 221 -9.14 -2.67 4.48
N GLY A 222 -8.57 -3.71 3.87
CA GLY A 222 -8.10 -4.86 4.60
C GLY A 222 -6.91 -5.57 3.97
N ARG A 223 -6.36 -6.52 4.74
CA ARG A 223 -5.33 -7.44 4.27
C ARG A 223 -5.93 -8.56 3.45
N ILE A 224 -5.30 -8.83 2.33
CA ILE A 224 -5.56 -9.94 1.43
C ILE A 224 -4.33 -10.84 1.43
N PHE A 225 -4.54 -12.13 1.26
CA PHE A 225 -3.50 -13.15 1.37
C PHE A 225 -3.49 -14.04 0.12
N ARG A 226 -2.40 -14.03 -0.64
CA ARG A 226 -2.21 -14.88 -1.82
C ARG A 226 -0.90 -15.63 -1.69
N ASN A 227 -0.97 -16.97 -1.75
CA ASN A 227 0.16 -17.87 -1.57
C ASN A 227 0.92 -18.05 -2.90
N GLU A 228 1.42 -16.95 -3.41
CA GLU A 228 2.11 -16.84 -4.69
C GLU A 228 3.55 -16.34 -4.46
N GLY A 229 4.27 -16.06 -5.56
CA GLY A 229 5.63 -15.54 -5.53
C GLY A 229 5.74 -14.13 -4.93
N MET A 230 6.96 -13.73 -4.62
CA MET A 230 7.31 -12.38 -4.17
C MET A 230 8.24 -11.75 -5.19
N ASP A 231 7.89 -10.53 -5.64
CA ASP A 231 8.70 -9.72 -6.53
C ASP A 231 8.70 -8.23 -6.11
N LEU A 232 8.94 -7.33 -7.04
CA LEU A 232 8.94 -5.89 -6.77
C LEU A 232 7.52 -5.34 -6.50
N THR A 233 6.49 -5.95 -7.06
CA THR A 233 5.11 -5.48 -7.02
C THR A 233 4.16 -6.41 -6.26
N HIS A 234 4.61 -7.64 -5.97
CA HIS A 234 3.81 -8.67 -5.29
C HIS A 234 4.38 -9.05 -3.93
N ASN A 235 3.50 -9.21 -2.96
CA ASN A 235 3.78 -9.70 -1.61
C ASN A 235 2.65 -10.65 -1.18
N PRO A 236 2.93 -11.74 -0.46
CA PRO A 236 1.91 -12.73 -0.08
C PRO A 236 0.78 -12.18 0.79
N GLU A 237 1.01 -11.08 1.50
CA GLU A 237 0.00 -10.28 2.17
C GLU A 237 0.10 -8.83 1.74
N PHE A 238 -1.00 -8.23 1.36
CA PHE A 238 -1.05 -6.85 0.86
C PHE A 238 -2.37 -6.19 1.25
N THR A 239 -2.45 -4.88 1.09
CA THR A 239 -3.64 -4.11 1.45
C THR A 239 -4.41 -3.71 0.19
N THR A 240 -5.70 -4.03 0.17
CA THR A 240 -6.64 -3.52 -0.84
C THR A 240 -7.73 -2.70 -0.18
N MET A 241 -8.37 -1.85 -0.97
CA MET A 241 -9.70 -1.36 -0.71
C MET A 241 -10.64 -2.01 -1.73
N GLU A 242 -11.68 -2.68 -1.26
CA GLU A 242 -12.79 -3.09 -2.11
C GLU A 242 -14.05 -2.32 -1.74
N ALA A 243 -14.81 -1.89 -2.74
CA ALA A 243 -16.02 -1.09 -2.56
C ALA A 243 -17.11 -1.50 -3.54
N TYR A 244 -18.34 -1.55 -3.05
CA TYR A 244 -19.54 -1.92 -3.84
C TYR A 244 -20.64 -0.90 -3.64
N ARG A 245 -21.30 -0.54 -4.75
CA ARG A 245 -22.37 0.45 -4.77
C ARG A 245 -23.56 -0.07 -5.56
N ALA A 246 -24.70 -0.21 -4.89
CA ALA A 246 -25.97 -0.50 -5.53
C ALA A 246 -26.39 0.66 -6.45
N PHE A 247 -27.09 0.34 -7.54
CA PHE A 247 -27.58 1.30 -8.53
C PHE A 247 -26.48 2.14 -9.18
N SER A 248 -25.29 1.55 -9.32
CA SER A 248 -24.12 2.12 -9.98
C SER A 248 -23.66 1.19 -11.11
N ASP A 249 -22.80 1.74 -11.96
CA ASP A 249 -22.22 1.09 -13.13
C ASP A 249 -20.70 1.33 -13.21
N LEU A 250 -20.08 0.96 -14.33
CA LEU A 250 -18.66 1.19 -14.58
C LEU A 250 -18.24 2.65 -14.53
N GLU A 251 -19.08 3.56 -15.02
CA GLU A 251 -18.75 5.00 -15.02
C GLU A 251 -18.70 5.54 -13.60
N GLY A 252 -19.60 5.07 -12.73
CA GLY A 252 -19.54 5.36 -11.30
C GLY A 252 -18.25 4.84 -10.65
N MET A 253 -17.77 3.67 -11.04
CA MET A 253 -16.52 3.10 -10.52
C MET A 253 -15.26 3.80 -11.08
N LYS A 254 -15.26 4.23 -12.34
CA LYS A 254 -14.20 5.09 -12.91
C LYS A 254 -14.09 6.41 -12.15
N ALA A 255 -15.22 7.07 -11.93
CA ALA A 255 -15.26 8.33 -11.18
C ALA A 255 -14.75 8.16 -9.74
N LEU A 256 -15.08 7.06 -9.08
CA LEU A 256 -14.60 6.74 -7.74
C LEU A 256 -13.08 6.53 -7.73
N ALA A 257 -12.55 5.69 -8.62
CA ALA A 257 -11.11 5.42 -8.72
C ALA A 257 -10.30 6.70 -8.96
N GLN A 258 -10.71 7.48 -9.96
CA GLN A 258 -10.07 8.75 -10.28
C GLN A 258 -10.15 9.73 -9.11
N GLY A 259 -11.32 9.85 -8.50
CA GLY A 259 -11.55 10.79 -7.41
C GLY A 259 -10.72 10.48 -6.16
N VAL A 260 -10.70 9.24 -5.72
CA VAL A 260 -9.98 8.83 -4.51
C VAL A 260 -8.46 8.91 -4.67
N ILE A 261 -7.92 8.52 -5.83
CA ILE A 261 -6.46 8.60 -6.10
C ILE A 261 -6.01 10.06 -6.20
N LYS A 262 -6.77 10.94 -6.90
CA LYS A 262 -6.48 12.37 -6.94
C LYS A 262 -6.56 13.03 -5.57
N ALA A 263 -7.56 12.67 -4.76
CA ALA A 263 -7.68 13.15 -3.38
C ALA A 263 -6.47 12.76 -2.53
N ALA A 264 -6.02 11.52 -2.65
CA ALA A 264 -4.84 11.00 -1.95
C ALA A 264 -3.55 11.72 -2.40
N ASN A 265 -3.36 11.92 -3.71
CA ASN A 265 -2.24 12.65 -4.27
C ASN A 265 -2.15 14.08 -3.72
N LYS A 266 -3.28 14.79 -3.72
CA LYS A 266 -3.38 16.14 -3.16
C LYS A 266 -3.12 16.17 -1.65
N ALA A 267 -3.61 15.18 -0.91
CA ALA A 267 -3.49 15.15 0.55
C ALA A 267 -2.04 15.06 1.03
N ILE A 268 -1.16 14.41 0.27
CA ILE A 268 0.27 14.31 0.60
C ILE A 268 1.11 15.43 -0.01
N GLY A 269 0.47 16.44 -0.62
CA GLY A 269 1.11 17.64 -1.18
C GLY A 269 1.79 17.46 -2.53
N ASN A 270 1.48 16.40 -3.26
CA ASN A 270 2.02 16.22 -4.60
C ASN A 270 1.33 17.14 -5.63
N PRO A 271 2.05 17.54 -6.71
CA PRO A 271 1.44 18.17 -7.89
C PRO A 271 0.55 17.17 -8.65
N GLU A 272 -0.24 17.64 -9.59
CA GLU A 272 -1.06 16.78 -10.45
C GLU A 272 -0.23 15.98 -11.47
N VAL A 273 0.94 16.50 -11.84
CA VAL A 273 1.93 15.79 -12.66
C VAL A 273 3.04 15.31 -11.74
N ILE A 274 3.23 14.01 -11.65
CA ILE A 274 4.19 13.37 -10.73
C ILE A 274 5.27 12.62 -11.52
N GLU A 275 6.42 12.41 -10.87
CA GLU A 275 7.46 11.52 -11.38
C GLU A 275 7.37 10.15 -10.69
N TYR A 276 7.34 9.08 -11.49
CA TYR A 276 7.37 7.71 -10.99
C TYR A 276 8.39 6.89 -11.77
N GLN A 277 9.44 6.45 -11.11
CA GLN A 277 10.52 5.60 -11.66
C GLN A 277 11.08 6.12 -12.99
N GLY A 278 11.24 7.44 -13.11
CA GLY A 278 11.78 8.09 -14.30
C GLY A 278 10.76 8.36 -15.42
N GLN A 279 9.49 8.08 -15.17
CA GLN A 279 8.38 8.42 -16.07
C GLN A 279 7.57 9.59 -15.49
N THR A 280 7.18 10.51 -16.34
CA THR A 280 6.27 11.62 -15.99
C THR A 280 4.83 11.14 -16.14
N ILE A 281 4.06 11.15 -15.05
CA ILE A 281 2.67 10.69 -14.99
C ILE A 281 1.75 11.88 -14.76
N ASP A 282 0.83 12.10 -15.68
CA ASP A 282 -0.18 13.17 -15.59
C ASP A 282 -1.47 12.62 -14.96
N LEU A 283 -1.73 13.00 -13.71
CA LEU A 283 -2.97 12.67 -13.00
C LEU A 283 -4.06 13.72 -13.17
N SER A 284 -3.80 14.81 -13.92
CA SER A 284 -4.77 15.90 -14.16
C SER A 284 -5.92 15.47 -15.09
N GLY A 285 -6.90 16.34 -15.29
CA GLY A 285 -7.99 16.12 -16.25
C GLY A 285 -8.80 14.84 -16.02
N GLU A 286 -9.53 14.41 -17.05
CA GLU A 286 -10.23 13.13 -17.11
C GLU A 286 -9.31 12.04 -17.66
N TRP A 287 -9.36 10.86 -17.08
CA TRP A 287 -8.52 9.73 -17.50
C TRP A 287 -9.12 9.00 -18.70
N THR A 288 -8.28 8.53 -19.57
CA THR A 288 -8.69 7.92 -20.84
C THR A 288 -9.28 6.51 -20.60
N SER A 289 -10.31 6.16 -21.36
CA SER A 289 -10.83 4.78 -21.48
C SER A 289 -10.47 4.22 -22.83
N ARG A 290 -9.94 2.99 -22.87
CA ARG A 290 -9.57 2.28 -24.10
C ARG A 290 -10.02 0.82 -24.06
N PRO A 291 -10.68 0.29 -25.10
CA PRO A 291 -10.92 -1.15 -25.23
C PRO A 291 -9.60 -1.93 -25.23
N MET A 292 -9.58 -3.11 -24.62
CA MET A 292 -8.41 -3.99 -24.63
C MET A 292 -7.96 -4.31 -26.06
N THR A 293 -8.90 -4.53 -26.99
CA THR A 293 -8.64 -4.82 -28.40
C THR A 293 -7.90 -3.69 -29.12
N ASP A 294 -8.09 -2.43 -28.71
CA ASP A 294 -7.37 -1.30 -29.30
C ASP A 294 -5.90 -1.32 -28.88
N ILE A 295 -5.61 -1.66 -27.62
CA ILE A 295 -4.24 -1.79 -27.13
C ILE A 295 -3.53 -2.95 -27.81
N VAL A 296 -4.21 -4.11 -27.94
CA VAL A 296 -3.70 -5.26 -28.66
C VAL A 296 -3.47 -4.94 -30.14
N SER A 297 -4.35 -4.15 -30.76
CA SER A 297 -4.17 -3.68 -32.14
C SER A 297 -2.91 -2.85 -32.32
N ASP A 298 -2.64 -1.92 -31.37
CA ASP A 298 -1.43 -1.11 -31.40
C ASP A 298 -0.16 -1.96 -31.28
N VAL A 299 -0.15 -2.91 -30.34
CA VAL A 299 0.99 -3.81 -30.10
C VAL A 299 1.29 -4.72 -31.31
N LEU A 300 0.24 -5.22 -31.95
CA LEU A 300 0.39 -6.10 -33.12
C LEU A 300 0.59 -5.31 -34.41
N GLY A 301 0.31 -3.99 -34.42
CA GLY A 301 0.38 -3.15 -35.62
C GLY A 301 -0.68 -3.51 -36.69
N LYS A 302 -1.80 -4.12 -36.26
CA LYS A 302 -2.94 -4.48 -37.10
C LYS A 302 -4.23 -4.41 -36.30
N GLN A 303 -5.35 -4.18 -36.97
CA GLN A 303 -6.65 -4.14 -36.31
C GLN A 303 -7.02 -5.52 -35.74
N VAL A 304 -7.39 -5.53 -34.48
CA VAL A 304 -7.88 -6.72 -33.75
C VAL A 304 -9.25 -6.37 -33.16
N THR A 305 -10.16 -7.33 -33.25
CA THR A 305 -11.48 -7.30 -32.63
C THR A 305 -11.78 -8.66 -32.04
N ILE A 306 -12.85 -8.77 -31.25
CA ILE A 306 -13.29 -10.08 -30.72
C ILE A 306 -13.71 -11.05 -31.83
N ASP A 307 -13.97 -10.58 -33.06
CA ASP A 307 -14.28 -11.40 -34.24
C ASP A 307 -13.04 -11.85 -35.02
N THR A 308 -11.84 -11.41 -34.63
CA THR A 308 -10.60 -11.81 -35.29
C THR A 308 -10.41 -13.33 -35.14
N PRO A 309 -10.18 -14.09 -36.25
CA PRO A 309 -10.03 -15.53 -36.17
C PRO A 309 -8.93 -15.99 -35.22
N VAL A 310 -9.20 -17.07 -34.46
CA VAL A 310 -8.27 -17.64 -33.47
C VAL A 310 -6.91 -17.95 -34.08
N GLU A 311 -6.89 -18.52 -35.30
CA GLU A 311 -5.67 -18.89 -36.02
C GLU A 311 -4.82 -17.66 -36.36
N GLU A 312 -5.47 -16.53 -36.68
CA GLU A 312 -4.79 -15.27 -37.00
C GLU A 312 -4.21 -14.62 -35.75
N LEU A 313 -4.96 -14.61 -34.64
CA LEU A 313 -4.49 -14.12 -33.31
C LEU A 313 -3.32 -14.98 -32.85
N ALA A 314 -3.47 -16.30 -32.88
CA ALA A 314 -2.44 -17.23 -32.44
C ALA A 314 -1.14 -17.11 -33.27
N ALA A 315 -1.26 -16.90 -34.58
CA ALA A 315 -0.10 -16.67 -35.43
C ALA A 315 0.63 -15.37 -35.05
N ALA A 316 -0.13 -14.28 -34.91
CA ALA A 316 0.44 -12.98 -34.53
C ALA A 316 1.09 -13.00 -33.12
N ALA A 317 0.47 -13.67 -32.15
CA ALA A 317 1.02 -13.83 -30.83
C ALA A 317 2.35 -14.61 -30.83
N ARG A 318 2.39 -15.72 -31.61
CA ARG A 318 3.63 -16.49 -31.75
C ARG A 318 4.75 -15.72 -32.46
N GLU A 319 4.43 -14.87 -33.43
CA GLU A 319 5.42 -13.96 -34.05
C GLU A 319 6.04 -12.99 -33.03
N LYS A 320 5.31 -12.66 -31.98
CA LYS A 320 5.79 -11.84 -30.85
C LYS A 320 6.48 -12.67 -29.74
N GLY A 321 6.56 -14.01 -29.91
CA GLY A 321 7.23 -14.91 -28.95
C GLY A 321 6.34 -15.50 -27.88
N LEU A 322 5.01 -15.32 -27.95
CA LEU A 322 4.08 -15.85 -26.95
C LEU A 322 3.76 -17.33 -27.24
N GLU A 323 3.60 -18.10 -26.17
CA GLU A 323 3.13 -19.49 -26.25
C GLU A 323 1.60 -19.52 -26.16
N ILE A 324 0.96 -20.00 -27.24
CA ILE A 324 -0.50 -20.10 -27.34
C ILE A 324 -0.92 -21.56 -27.32
N LYS A 325 -1.76 -21.90 -26.32
CA LYS A 325 -2.32 -23.24 -26.17
C LYS A 325 -3.41 -23.48 -27.21
N PRO A 326 -3.52 -24.72 -27.73
CA PRO A 326 -4.47 -25.04 -28.80
C PRO A 326 -5.95 -24.87 -28.44
N GLU A 327 -6.26 -25.00 -27.13
CA GLU A 327 -7.62 -24.87 -26.57
C GLU A 327 -8.08 -23.44 -26.30
N TRP A 328 -7.20 -22.47 -26.46
CA TRP A 328 -7.55 -21.06 -26.12
C TRP A 328 -8.49 -20.45 -27.18
N THR A 329 -9.49 -19.73 -26.68
CA THR A 329 -10.42 -18.94 -27.49
C THR A 329 -9.77 -17.63 -27.96
N ALA A 330 -10.45 -16.92 -28.87
CA ALA A 330 -10.01 -15.58 -29.29
C ALA A 330 -9.87 -14.61 -28.10
N GLY A 331 -10.87 -14.62 -27.22
CA GLY A 331 -10.85 -13.77 -26.02
C GLY A 331 -9.66 -14.06 -25.10
N LYS A 332 -9.36 -15.35 -24.84
CA LYS A 332 -8.20 -15.73 -24.03
C LYS A 332 -6.87 -15.31 -24.66
N ILE A 333 -6.73 -15.42 -25.98
CA ILE A 333 -5.51 -15.00 -26.70
C ILE A 333 -5.36 -13.48 -26.69
N ILE A 334 -6.46 -12.72 -26.86
CA ILE A 334 -6.45 -11.27 -26.78
C ILE A 334 -5.98 -10.83 -25.38
N ALA A 335 -6.53 -11.43 -24.32
CA ALA A 335 -6.11 -11.14 -22.94
C ALA A 335 -4.62 -11.43 -22.72
N GLU A 336 -4.14 -12.59 -23.17
CA GLU A 336 -2.72 -12.95 -23.05
C GLU A 336 -1.78 -11.98 -23.77
N ILE A 337 -2.15 -11.54 -25.00
CA ILE A 337 -1.36 -10.54 -25.72
C ILE A 337 -1.36 -9.20 -24.98
N TYR A 338 -2.50 -8.82 -24.38
CA TYR A 338 -2.60 -7.62 -23.58
C TYR A 338 -1.73 -7.71 -22.33
N ASP A 339 -1.84 -8.78 -21.56
CA ASP A 339 -1.11 -8.97 -20.31
C ASP A 339 0.41 -8.97 -20.53
N GLU A 340 0.89 -9.68 -21.58
CA GLU A 340 2.32 -9.85 -21.82
C GLU A 340 2.98 -8.71 -22.61
N LEU A 341 2.23 -7.96 -23.42
CA LEU A 341 2.79 -6.98 -24.33
C LEU A 341 2.12 -5.61 -24.30
N GLY A 342 0.89 -5.54 -23.85
CA GLY A 342 0.05 -4.34 -23.92
C GLY A 342 0.12 -3.46 -22.68
N GLU A 343 0.02 -4.06 -21.50
CA GLU A 343 -0.06 -3.35 -20.22
C GLU A 343 1.14 -2.41 -20.02
N ASP A 344 2.35 -2.88 -20.27
CA ASP A 344 3.61 -2.13 -20.12
C ASP A 344 3.70 -0.90 -21.05
N THR A 345 2.89 -0.81 -22.10
CA THR A 345 2.86 0.35 -23.02
C THR A 345 2.11 1.55 -22.45
N ILE A 346 1.35 1.36 -21.40
CA ILE A 346 0.47 2.36 -20.82
C ILE A 346 1.23 3.20 -19.78
N VAL A 347 1.40 4.49 -20.04
CA VAL A 347 2.11 5.41 -19.14
C VAL A 347 1.14 6.19 -18.25
N ASN A 348 0.24 6.96 -18.87
CA ASN A 348 -0.73 7.77 -18.14
C ASN A 348 -1.96 6.97 -17.72
N PRO A 349 -2.71 7.40 -16.68
CA PRO A 349 -3.89 6.68 -16.20
C PRO A 349 -4.85 6.34 -17.34
N THR A 350 -5.08 5.05 -17.53
CA THR A 350 -5.95 4.53 -18.58
C THR A 350 -6.86 3.44 -18.01
N PHE A 351 -8.15 3.59 -18.22
CA PHE A 351 -9.13 2.54 -17.97
C PHE A 351 -9.15 1.61 -19.18
N VAL A 352 -8.57 0.44 -19.06
CA VAL A 352 -8.64 -0.61 -20.07
C VAL A 352 -9.96 -1.33 -19.91
N CYS A 353 -10.78 -1.35 -20.94
CA CYS A 353 -12.19 -1.78 -20.87
C CYS A 353 -12.46 -2.99 -21.78
N ASP A 354 -13.68 -3.50 -21.71
CA ASP A 354 -14.24 -4.49 -22.63
C ASP A 354 -13.46 -5.81 -22.63
N TYR A 355 -13.26 -6.33 -21.40
CA TYR A 355 -12.58 -7.58 -21.17
C TYR A 355 -13.36 -8.77 -21.72
N PRO A 356 -12.68 -9.77 -22.30
CA PRO A 356 -13.31 -11.03 -22.67
C PRO A 356 -13.93 -11.77 -21.49
N ILE A 357 -15.02 -12.47 -21.76
CA ILE A 357 -15.79 -13.20 -20.75
C ILE A 357 -14.98 -14.33 -20.10
N GLU A 358 -14.07 -14.94 -20.84
CA GLU A 358 -13.23 -16.05 -20.39
C GLU A 358 -12.30 -15.68 -19.25
N VAL A 359 -11.92 -14.41 -19.14
CA VAL A 359 -11.05 -13.90 -18.08
C VAL A 359 -11.80 -13.03 -17.05
N SER A 360 -13.13 -13.08 -17.05
CA SER A 360 -13.97 -12.17 -16.23
C SER A 360 -15.14 -12.92 -15.56
N PRO A 361 -14.88 -13.88 -14.66
CA PRO A 361 -15.90 -14.80 -14.13
C PRO A 361 -16.96 -14.13 -13.22
N LEU A 362 -16.72 -12.91 -12.73
CA LEU A 362 -17.61 -12.20 -11.81
C LEU A 362 -18.23 -10.92 -12.43
N ALA A 363 -17.81 -10.57 -13.67
CA ALA A 363 -18.28 -9.40 -14.37
C ALA A 363 -19.53 -9.70 -15.24
N LYS A 364 -20.47 -8.75 -15.25
CA LYS A 364 -21.67 -8.82 -16.09
C LYS A 364 -21.29 -8.71 -17.56
N ARG A 365 -21.86 -9.59 -18.39
CA ARG A 365 -21.66 -9.56 -19.86
C ARG A 365 -22.40 -8.40 -20.51
N PHE A 366 -21.95 -7.94 -21.66
CA PHE A 366 -22.72 -7.03 -22.51
C PHE A 366 -23.97 -7.72 -23.05
N GLU A 367 -25.05 -6.96 -23.22
CA GLU A 367 -26.28 -7.46 -23.82
C GLU A 367 -26.13 -7.70 -25.34
N ASP A 368 -25.41 -6.79 -26.00
CA ASP A 368 -25.23 -6.81 -27.47
C ASP A 368 -24.15 -7.81 -27.92
N ASP A 369 -23.10 -8.01 -27.11
CA ASP A 369 -22.06 -8.99 -27.35
C ASP A 369 -21.68 -9.74 -26.06
N PRO A 370 -22.26 -10.90 -25.80
CA PRO A 370 -22.05 -11.65 -24.57
C PRO A 370 -20.63 -12.24 -24.41
N ARG A 371 -19.74 -12.07 -25.41
CA ARG A 371 -18.33 -12.45 -25.33
C ARG A 371 -17.49 -11.43 -24.59
N LEU A 372 -18.03 -10.21 -24.37
CA LEU A 372 -17.39 -9.13 -23.65
C LEU A 372 -18.13 -8.84 -22.33
N THR A 373 -17.41 -8.22 -21.40
CA THR A 373 -17.92 -7.91 -20.06
C THR A 373 -17.77 -6.45 -19.72
N HIS A 374 -18.68 -5.95 -18.88
CA HIS A 374 -18.59 -4.64 -18.24
C HIS A 374 -17.51 -4.66 -17.15
N ARG A 375 -16.24 -4.65 -17.56
CA ARG A 375 -15.05 -4.64 -16.72
C ARG A 375 -14.06 -3.59 -17.19
N PHE A 376 -13.36 -2.98 -16.26
CA PHE A 376 -12.13 -2.27 -16.57
C PHE A 376 -11.03 -2.59 -15.55
N GLU A 377 -9.80 -2.42 -15.98
CA GLU A 377 -8.66 -2.24 -15.10
C GLU A 377 -8.09 -0.84 -15.29
N LEU A 378 -7.72 -0.19 -14.17
CA LEU A 378 -6.99 1.07 -14.19
C LEU A 378 -5.51 0.76 -14.24
N VAL A 379 -4.87 1.10 -15.34
CA VAL A 379 -3.43 0.93 -15.54
C VAL A 379 -2.73 2.27 -15.55
N ILE A 380 -1.61 2.38 -14.83
CA ILE A 380 -0.74 3.55 -14.77
C ILE A 380 0.72 3.06 -14.76
N ALA A 381 1.58 3.63 -15.60
CA ALA A 381 2.99 3.28 -15.68
C ALA A 381 3.24 1.76 -15.84
N GLY A 382 2.42 1.08 -16.67
CA GLY A 382 2.53 -0.35 -16.93
C GLY A 382 2.11 -1.27 -15.78
N HIS A 383 1.28 -0.80 -14.86
CA HIS A 383 0.82 -1.60 -13.73
C HIS A 383 -0.66 -1.37 -13.44
N GLU A 384 -1.38 -2.43 -13.11
CA GLU A 384 -2.76 -2.39 -12.62
C GLU A 384 -2.83 -1.76 -11.21
N TYR A 385 -3.74 -0.79 -11.03
CA TYR A 385 -4.04 -0.11 -9.75
C TYR A 385 -5.43 -0.39 -9.23
N ALA A 386 -6.38 -0.65 -10.12
CA ALA A 386 -7.74 -1.00 -9.77
C ALA A 386 -8.36 -1.94 -10.81
N ASN A 387 -9.27 -2.79 -10.35
CA ASN A 387 -10.10 -3.67 -11.16
C ASN A 387 -11.56 -3.47 -10.76
N ALA A 388 -12.44 -3.29 -11.73
CA ALA A 388 -13.84 -2.98 -11.47
C ALA A 388 -14.77 -3.58 -12.52
N PHE A 389 -15.98 -3.92 -12.07
CA PHE A 389 -17.02 -4.40 -12.99
C PHE A 389 -18.41 -3.90 -12.62
N SER A 390 -19.33 -3.94 -13.61
CA SER A 390 -20.74 -4.10 -13.27
C SER A 390 -20.95 -5.53 -12.81
N GLU A 391 -21.57 -5.69 -11.64
CA GLU A 391 -21.66 -6.98 -10.96
C GLU A 391 -22.69 -7.90 -11.62
N ILE A 392 -22.39 -9.20 -11.68
CA ILE A 392 -23.39 -10.20 -12.00
C ILE A 392 -24.42 -10.20 -10.87
N ASN A 393 -25.69 -9.99 -11.24
CA ASN A 393 -26.81 -10.03 -10.29
C ASN A 393 -27.87 -11.08 -10.68
N ASP A 394 -27.61 -11.86 -11.72
CA ASP A 394 -28.40 -13.03 -12.11
C ASP A 394 -27.81 -14.28 -11.46
N PRO A 395 -28.53 -14.96 -10.55
CA PRO A 395 -28.05 -16.18 -9.89
C PRO A 395 -27.80 -17.33 -10.87
N VAL A 396 -28.51 -17.38 -12.01
CA VAL A 396 -28.31 -18.45 -13.02
C VAL A 396 -27.02 -18.23 -13.76
N ASP A 397 -26.74 -16.99 -14.23
CA ASP A 397 -25.47 -16.65 -14.89
C ASP A 397 -24.30 -16.90 -13.93
N GLN A 398 -24.42 -16.48 -12.65
CA GLN A 398 -23.36 -16.71 -11.67
C GLN A 398 -23.08 -18.19 -11.41
N ALA A 399 -24.12 -19.02 -11.33
CA ALA A 399 -23.99 -20.46 -11.16
C ALA A 399 -23.27 -21.10 -12.36
N GLU A 400 -23.60 -20.69 -13.59
CA GLU A 400 -22.92 -21.15 -14.82
C GLU A 400 -21.44 -20.77 -14.82
N ARG A 401 -21.10 -19.55 -14.36
CA ARG A 401 -19.69 -19.09 -14.28
C ARG A 401 -18.91 -19.90 -13.24
N PHE A 402 -19.46 -20.15 -12.08
CA PHE A 402 -18.82 -21.00 -11.07
C PHE A 402 -18.64 -22.44 -11.55
N ALA A 403 -19.61 -22.99 -12.29
CA ALA A 403 -19.49 -24.32 -12.89
C ALA A 403 -18.35 -24.38 -13.93
N ALA A 404 -18.17 -23.32 -14.72
CA ALA A 404 -17.04 -23.20 -15.66
C ALA A 404 -15.69 -23.17 -14.92
N GLN A 405 -15.58 -22.37 -13.86
CA GLN A 405 -14.37 -22.30 -13.02
C GLN A 405 -14.05 -23.66 -12.37
N MET A 406 -15.06 -24.40 -11.91
CA MET A 406 -14.86 -25.75 -11.37
C MET A 406 -14.34 -26.73 -12.42
N ALA A 407 -14.74 -26.58 -13.69
CA ALA A 407 -14.21 -27.40 -14.79
C ALA A 407 -12.74 -27.07 -15.09
N GLU A 408 -12.34 -25.79 -15.02
CA GLU A 408 -10.94 -25.37 -15.14
C GLU A 408 -10.08 -25.91 -13.97
N LYS A 409 -10.60 -25.84 -12.74
CA LYS A 409 -9.96 -26.43 -11.54
C LYS A 409 -9.75 -27.94 -11.69
N ALA A 410 -10.76 -28.66 -12.20
CA ALA A 410 -10.66 -30.09 -12.48
C ALA A 410 -9.64 -30.40 -13.61
N GLY A 411 -9.39 -29.45 -14.50
CA GLY A 411 -8.35 -29.46 -15.53
C GLY A 411 -6.93 -29.19 -15.02
N GLY A 412 -6.76 -28.85 -13.72
CA GLY A 412 -5.47 -28.62 -13.08
C GLY A 412 -5.14 -27.16 -12.81
N ASP A 413 -6.10 -26.25 -12.90
CA ASP A 413 -5.96 -24.87 -12.51
C ASP A 413 -6.24 -24.70 -10.99
N ASP A 414 -5.18 -24.68 -10.20
CA ASP A 414 -5.25 -24.56 -8.73
C ASP A 414 -5.73 -23.18 -8.26
N GLU A 415 -5.77 -22.18 -9.13
CA GLU A 415 -6.17 -20.80 -8.83
C GLU A 415 -7.66 -20.56 -9.09
N ALA A 416 -8.31 -21.43 -9.88
CA ALA A 416 -9.72 -21.32 -10.19
C ALA A 416 -10.60 -21.39 -8.94
N MET A 417 -11.66 -20.57 -8.93
CA MET A 417 -12.58 -20.45 -7.80
C MET A 417 -13.37 -21.72 -7.53
N GLU A 418 -13.77 -21.91 -6.28
CA GLU A 418 -14.72 -22.93 -5.86
C GLU A 418 -16.17 -22.45 -6.07
N TYR A 419 -17.08 -23.43 -6.16
CA TYR A 419 -18.51 -23.16 -6.26
C TYR A 419 -19.07 -22.76 -4.89
N ASP A 420 -19.43 -21.47 -4.71
CA ASP A 420 -20.04 -20.95 -3.49
C ASP A 420 -21.58 -21.00 -3.59
N GLU A 421 -22.17 -22.12 -3.13
CA GLU A 421 -23.63 -22.31 -3.13
C GLU A 421 -24.35 -21.26 -2.28
N ASP A 422 -23.76 -20.81 -1.18
CA ASP A 422 -24.37 -19.82 -0.32
C ASP A 422 -24.38 -18.43 -0.97
N TYR A 423 -23.37 -18.12 -1.76
CA TYR A 423 -23.37 -16.87 -2.53
C TYR A 423 -24.43 -16.89 -3.64
N VAL A 424 -24.56 -18.00 -4.39
CA VAL A 424 -25.63 -18.15 -5.39
C VAL A 424 -27.00 -18.01 -4.72
N ARG A 425 -27.22 -18.67 -3.57
CA ARG A 425 -28.44 -18.55 -2.77
C ARG A 425 -28.67 -17.09 -2.33
N ALA A 426 -27.63 -16.35 -1.94
CA ALA A 426 -27.75 -14.93 -1.61
C ALA A 426 -28.28 -14.12 -2.80
N LEU A 427 -27.77 -14.37 -4.01
CA LEU A 427 -28.28 -13.71 -5.23
C LEU A 427 -29.75 -14.05 -5.54
N GLU A 428 -30.22 -15.25 -5.18
CA GLU A 428 -31.63 -15.64 -5.34
C GLU A 428 -32.60 -14.81 -4.50
N TYR A 429 -32.13 -14.17 -3.41
CA TYR A 429 -32.91 -13.19 -2.66
C TYR A 429 -33.00 -11.83 -3.35
N GLY A 430 -32.25 -11.63 -4.42
CA GLY A 430 -32.25 -10.42 -5.23
C GLY A 430 -31.11 -9.46 -4.85
N MET A 431 -30.18 -9.29 -5.77
CA MET A 431 -29.11 -8.27 -5.70
C MET A 431 -29.48 -7.14 -6.67
N PRO A 432 -29.51 -5.86 -6.23
CA PRO A 432 -29.71 -4.76 -7.16
C PRO A 432 -28.55 -4.67 -8.17
N PRO A 433 -28.74 -4.06 -9.36
CA PRO A 433 -27.63 -3.67 -10.21
C PRO A 433 -26.60 -2.92 -9.39
N ALA A 434 -25.34 -3.30 -9.48
CA ALA A 434 -24.27 -2.71 -8.67
C ALA A 434 -22.96 -2.61 -9.45
N GLY A 435 -22.16 -1.63 -9.10
CA GLY A 435 -20.76 -1.53 -9.50
C GLY A 435 -19.87 -1.89 -8.33
N GLY A 436 -18.81 -2.64 -8.60
CA GLY A 436 -17.78 -3.00 -7.64
C GLY A 436 -16.38 -2.64 -8.13
N ILE A 437 -15.49 -2.34 -7.21
CA ILE A 437 -14.09 -2.00 -7.49
C ILE A 437 -13.16 -2.48 -6.39
N GLY A 438 -12.04 -3.06 -6.80
CA GLY A 438 -10.88 -3.32 -5.95
C GLY A 438 -9.73 -2.36 -6.30
N ILE A 439 -9.13 -1.73 -5.31
CA ILE A 439 -7.97 -0.83 -5.49
C ILE A 439 -6.79 -1.36 -4.66
N GLY A 440 -5.65 -1.59 -5.30
CA GLY A 440 -4.41 -1.99 -4.65
C GLY A 440 -3.77 -0.82 -3.89
N ILE A 441 -4.02 -0.71 -2.60
CA ILE A 441 -3.53 0.40 -1.76
C ILE A 441 -2.00 0.48 -1.77
N ASP A 442 -1.31 -0.66 -1.68
CA ASP A 442 0.15 -0.67 -1.66
C ASP A 442 0.72 -0.13 -2.97
N ARG A 443 0.14 -0.50 -4.13
CA ARG A 443 0.54 0.04 -5.44
C ARG A 443 0.27 1.54 -5.55
N VAL A 444 -0.89 2.03 -5.08
CA VAL A 444 -1.18 3.47 -5.04
C VAL A 444 -0.15 4.22 -4.18
N VAL A 445 0.23 3.66 -3.03
CA VAL A 445 1.27 4.26 -2.18
C VAL A 445 2.63 4.26 -2.90
N MET A 446 3.00 3.17 -3.60
CA MET A 446 4.22 3.12 -4.41
C MET A 446 4.26 4.25 -5.44
N LEU A 447 3.19 4.39 -6.23
CA LEU A 447 3.06 5.45 -7.25
C LEU A 447 3.23 6.84 -6.64
N LEU A 448 2.41 7.16 -5.64
CA LEU A 448 2.32 8.51 -5.08
C LEU A 448 3.54 8.90 -4.22
N THR A 449 4.34 7.92 -3.77
CA THR A 449 5.58 8.15 -3.02
C THR A 449 6.85 7.81 -3.81
N ASN A 450 6.71 7.53 -5.11
CA ASN A 450 7.81 7.16 -6.02
C ASN A 450 8.67 6.01 -5.49
N GLN A 451 8.05 4.96 -4.96
CA GLN A 451 8.75 3.76 -4.49
C GLN A 451 8.71 2.65 -5.53
N ALA A 452 9.88 2.06 -5.83
CA ALA A 452 10.01 1.03 -6.86
C ALA A 452 9.55 -0.36 -6.41
N SER A 453 9.44 -0.58 -5.10
CA SER A 453 9.11 -1.90 -4.56
C SER A 453 8.01 -1.83 -3.51
N ILE A 454 7.11 -2.80 -3.53
CA ILE A 454 6.07 -2.98 -2.50
C ILE A 454 6.68 -3.12 -1.10
N ARG A 455 7.92 -3.64 -0.98
CA ARG A 455 8.66 -3.74 0.27
C ARG A 455 9.00 -2.37 0.87
N ASP A 456 9.13 -1.34 0.04
CA ASP A 456 9.43 0.01 0.50
C ASP A 456 8.22 0.68 1.16
N VAL A 457 7.01 0.24 0.82
CA VAL A 457 5.75 0.78 1.36
C VAL A 457 5.08 -0.10 2.41
N LEU A 458 5.60 -1.28 2.68
CA LEU A 458 5.19 -2.15 3.79
C LEU A 458 6.06 -1.86 5.02
N LEU A 459 5.45 -1.35 6.09
CA LEU A 459 6.19 -0.97 7.30
C LEU A 459 6.88 -2.19 7.94
N LEU A 460 6.10 -3.23 8.19
CA LEU A 460 6.56 -4.52 8.68
C LEU A 460 5.83 -5.62 7.91
N SER A 461 6.55 -6.64 7.50
CA SER A 461 6.03 -7.85 6.86
C SER A 461 6.86 -9.05 7.30
N LEU A 462 6.50 -10.24 6.84
CA LEU A 462 7.19 -11.48 7.20
C LEU A 462 8.71 -11.39 6.92
N ILE A 463 9.12 -10.78 5.82
CA ILE A 463 10.55 -10.62 5.46
C ILE A 463 11.31 -9.63 6.35
N HIS A 464 10.60 -8.68 6.99
CA HIS A 464 11.21 -7.66 7.85
C HIS A 464 11.55 -8.19 9.26
N ILE A 465 10.96 -9.29 9.68
CA ILE A 465 11.03 -9.78 11.07
C ILE A 465 11.81 -11.09 11.19
N SER A 466 11.84 -11.92 10.14
CA SER A 466 12.49 -13.23 10.18
C SER A 466 13.92 -13.19 9.67
N GLU A 467 14.86 -13.82 10.36
CA GLU A 467 16.14 -14.20 9.77
C GLU A 467 15.92 -15.39 8.84
N PRO A 468 16.15 -15.25 7.53
CA PRO A 468 16.11 -16.42 6.68
C PRO A 468 17.49 -17.10 6.68
N THR A 469 17.69 -18.01 7.57
CA THR A 469 18.78 -18.98 7.46
C THR A 469 18.50 -20.06 6.39
N ARG A 470 17.45 -19.91 5.56
CA ARG A 470 17.04 -20.98 4.63
C ARG A 470 16.69 -20.58 3.18
N LEU A 471 16.89 -19.35 2.76
CA LEU A 471 16.60 -18.96 1.36
C LEU A 471 17.80 -19.03 0.39
N LEU A 472 18.91 -19.64 0.81
CA LEU A 472 20.09 -19.88 -0.06
C LEU A 472 20.15 -21.30 -0.64
N SER A 473 19.10 -22.08 -0.60
CA SER A 473 19.11 -23.47 -1.11
C SER A 473 17.94 -23.82 -2.03
N ILE A 474 17.40 -22.85 -2.77
CA ILE A 474 16.53 -23.14 -3.92
C ILE A 474 17.09 -22.33 -5.09
N SER A 475 18.10 -22.92 -5.74
CA SER A 475 18.54 -22.64 -7.09
C SER A 475 17.84 -23.61 -8.03
#